data_e7a42944e1d9bf5f5fd216386cdacd4b
#
_entry.id   e7a42944e1d9bf5f5fd216386cdacd4b
#
_cell.length_a   1.000
_cell.length_b   1.000
_cell.length_c   1.000
_cell.angle_alpha   90.00
_cell.angle_beta   90.00
_cell.angle_gamma   90.00
#
_symmetry.space_group_name_H-M   'P 1'
#
loop_
_entity.id
_entity.type
_entity.pdbx_description
1 polymer ?
#
loop_
_entity_poly.entity_id
_entity_poly.type
_entity_poly.pdbx_seq_one_letter_code
_entity_poly.pdbx_strand_id
1 'polypeptide(L)'
;METIAVYWESRIKTYGFQRIPELALIELSCPINAIKSLGEILASHDIQGLKAPFILAQESDRELSFVFCLPEREGVGFHASLEQTGIPTSHRYIYPVGIIFFHGPHFGDRYGIVEATFSAISKEGIQLIASGCASSSVYLILAQDDLDRAEEVLTKTFEVAK
;
A
#
# COMPACT_ATOMS: atom_id res chain seq x y z
N MET A 1 -10.28 29.85 15.42
CA MET A 1 -11.54 29.08 15.42
C MET A 1 -11.38 28.02 14.35
N GLU A 2 -11.14 26.78 14.75
CA GLU A 2 -11.15 25.66 13.82
C GLU A 2 -12.63 25.39 13.46
N THR A 3 -12.96 25.58 12.20
CA THR A 3 -14.28 25.23 11.70
C THR A 3 -14.30 23.71 11.49
N ILE A 4 -14.96 22.99 12.37
CA ILE A 4 -15.23 21.56 12.16
C ILE A 4 -16.18 21.49 10.97
N ALA A 5 -15.68 20.99 9.84
CA ALA A 5 -16.52 20.73 8.68
C ALA A 5 -17.53 19.61 9.03
N VAL A 6 -18.80 19.92 9.04
CA VAL A 6 -19.88 18.94 9.28
C VAL A 6 -20.33 18.43 7.92
N TYR A 7 -19.99 17.16 7.61
CA TYR A 7 -20.44 16.52 6.37
C TYR A 7 -21.84 15.92 6.56
N TRP A 8 -22.80 16.44 5.83
CA TRP A 8 -24.20 15.99 5.85
C TRP A 8 -24.45 14.76 5.00
N GLU A 9 -23.44 14.26 4.31
CA GLU A 9 -23.53 13.12 3.43
C GLU A 9 -23.64 11.81 4.21
N SER A 10 -24.69 11.03 3.93
CA SER A 10 -24.93 9.73 4.57
C SER A 10 -23.89 8.66 4.21
N ARG A 11 -23.22 8.83 3.07
CA ARG A 11 -22.15 7.95 2.58
C ARG A 11 -20.91 8.76 2.22
N ILE A 12 -19.75 8.14 2.37
CA ILE A 12 -18.47 8.74 1.97
C ILE A 12 -18.36 8.65 0.45
N LYS A 13 -18.14 9.78 -0.23
CA LYS A 13 -17.97 9.83 -1.68
C LYS A 13 -16.54 9.54 -2.09
N THR A 14 -16.36 8.84 -3.19
CA THR A 14 -15.07 8.58 -3.85
C THR A 14 -15.19 8.86 -5.35
N TYR A 15 -14.06 9.14 -6.00
CA TYR A 15 -13.97 9.27 -7.47
C TYR A 15 -13.84 7.92 -8.19
N GLY A 16 -14.02 6.82 -7.46
CA GLY A 16 -13.91 5.46 -7.97
C GLY A 16 -12.67 4.74 -7.44
N PHE A 17 -12.52 3.51 -7.87
CA PHE A 17 -11.46 2.61 -7.44
C PHE A 17 -10.53 2.33 -8.62
N GLN A 18 -9.23 2.31 -8.36
CA GLN A 18 -8.21 1.94 -9.33
C GLN A 18 -7.46 0.72 -8.84
N ARG A 19 -7.06 -0.15 -9.78
CA ARG A 19 -6.35 -1.39 -9.48
C ARG A 19 -5.02 -1.45 -10.19
N ILE A 20 -4.04 -2.04 -9.52
CA ILE A 20 -2.75 -2.39 -10.10
C ILE A 20 -2.51 -3.85 -9.76
N PRO A 21 -2.77 -4.77 -10.70
CA PRO A 21 -2.56 -6.20 -10.50
C PRO A 21 -1.11 -6.62 -10.76
N GLU A 22 -0.81 -7.90 -10.52
CA GLU A 22 0.43 -8.59 -10.91
C GLU A 22 1.68 -7.96 -10.30
N LEU A 23 1.60 -7.62 -9.04
CA LEU A 23 2.72 -7.08 -8.28
C LEU A 23 3.32 -8.13 -7.35
N ALA A 24 4.62 -7.98 -7.09
CA ALA A 24 5.31 -8.62 -5.99
C ALA A 24 5.38 -7.64 -4.80
N LEU A 25 5.11 -8.14 -3.62
CA LEU A 25 5.33 -7.42 -2.38
C LEU A 25 6.59 -7.92 -1.71
N ILE A 26 7.48 -7.00 -1.33
CA ILE A 26 8.68 -7.28 -0.57
C ILE A 26 8.61 -6.50 0.73
N GLU A 27 8.56 -7.23 1.84
CA GLU A 27 8.78 -6.67 3.16
C GLU A 27 10.22 -6.92 3.56
N LEU A 28 10.86 -5.93 4.15
CA LEU A 28 12.18 -6.09 4.75
C LEU A 28 12.32 -5.22 5.99
N SER A 29 13.15 -5.68 6.91
CA SER A 29 13.63 -4.89 8.04
C SER A 29 15.14 -4.82 8.02
N CYS A 30 15.68 -3.66 8.34
CA CYS A 30 17.13 -3.47 8.45
C CYS A 30 17.48 -2.46 9.55
N PRO A 31 18.69 -2.53 10.12
CA PRO A 31 19.15 -1.51 11.04
C PRO A 31 19.22 -0.14 10.36
N ILE A 32 18.95 0.93 11.11
CA ILE A 32 18.92 2.30 10.56
C ILE A 32 20.23 2.72 9.87
N ASN A 33 21.35 2.19 10.33
CA ASN A 33 22.67 2.45 9.73
C ASN A 33 22.89 1.73 8.39
N ALA A 34 22.04 0.76 8.02
CA ALA A 34 22.09 0.06 6.74
C ALA A 34 21.35 0.78 5.61
N ILE A 35 20.67 1.91 5.89
CA ILE A 35 19.87 2.64 4.90
C ILE A 35 20.69 3.07 3.67
N LYS A 36 21.97 3.43 3.87
CA LYS A 36 22.85 3.79 2.76
C LYS A 36 23.06 2.61 1.81
N SER A 37 23.38 1.45 2.35
CA SER A 37 23.61 0.25 1.55
C SER A 37 22.33 -0.24 0.88
N LEU A 38 21.19 -0.13 1.54
CA LEU A 38 19.91 -0.39 0.91
C LEU A 38 19.65 0.57 -0.26
N GLY A 39 19.97 1.86 -0.09
CA GLY A 39 19.90 2.85 -1.17
C GLY A 39 20.81 2.53 -2.36
N GLU A 40 22.02 2.00 -2.12
CA GLU A 40 22.94 1.55 -3.16
C GLU A 40 22.38 0.35 -3.95
N ILE A 41 21.71 -0.60 -3.27
CA ILE A 41 21.03 -1.72 -3.93
C ILE A 41 19.88 -1.20 -4.79
N LEU A 42 19.04 -0.36 -4.23
CA LEU A 42 17.95 0.26 -5.00
C LEU A 42 18.48 1.02 -6.22
N ALA A 43 19.58 1.76 -6.07
CA ALA A 43 20.22 2.48 -7.17
C ALA A 43 20.77 1.56 -8.26
N SER A 44 21.27 0.37 -7.90
CA SER A 44 21.80 -0.60 -8.87
C SER A 44 20.76 -1.26 -9.75
N HIS A 45 19.50 -1.25 -9.33
CA HIS A 45 18.36 -1.80 -10.08
C HIS A 45 17.73 -0.82 -11.09
N ASP A 46 18.50 0.20 -11.53
CA ASP A 46 18.04 1.21 -12.49
C ASP A 46 16.71 1.86 -12.07
N ILE A 47 16.76 2.55 -10.94
CA ILE A 47 15.59 3.21 -10.34
C ILE A 47 14.91 4.20 -11.31
N GLN A 48 15.57 4.67 -12.35
CA GLN A 48 14.93 5.51 -13.38
C GLN A 48 13.80 4.75 -14.10
N GLY A 49 13.85 3.42 -14.10
CA GLY A 49 12.81 2.54 -14.61
C GLY A 49 11.95 1.86 -13.54
N LEU A 50 12.34 1.89 -12.26
CA LEU A 50 11.63 1.20 -11.19
C LEU A 50 10.30 1.90 -10.89
N LYS A 51 9.24 1.43 -11.50
CA LYS A 51 7.87 1.88 -11.19
C LYS A 51 7.37 1.15 -9.95
N ALA A 52 7.74 1.64 -8.78
CA ALA A 52 7.16 1.15 -7.53
C ALA A 52 5.84 1.88 -7.26
N PRO A 53 4.68 1.27 -7.50
CA PRO A 53 3.39 1.91 -7.26
C PRO A 53 3.10 2.15 -5.78
N PHE A 54 3.83 1.46 -4.88
CA PHE A 54 3.70 1.65 -3.46
C PHE A 54 5.01 1.37 -2.74
N ILE A 55 5.40 2.31 -1.87
CA ILE A 55 6.50 2.16 -0.94
C ILE A 55 6.03 2.71 0.40
N LEU A 56 6.18 1.91 1.45
CA LEU A 56 5.96 2.32 2.82
C LEU A 56 7.24 2.11 3.61
N ALA A 57 7.64 3.09 4.41
CA ALA A 57 8.75 2.99 5.33
C ALA A 57 8.29 3.36 6.74
N GLN A 58 8.72 2.60 7.72
CA GLN A 58 8.41 2.82 9.12
C GLN A 58 9.64 2.59 9.98
N GLU A 59 9.87 3.46 10.95
CA GLU A 59 10.91 3.31 11.96
C GLU A 59 10.31 2.78 13.27
N SER A 60 10.98 1.79 13.86
CA SER A 60 10.68 1.28 15.19
C SER A 60 11.96 0.78 15.85
N ASP A 61 12.25 1.26 17.08
CA ASP A 61 13.36 0.79 17.94
C ASP A 61 14.73 0.65 17.25
N ARG A 62 15.10 1.61 16.39
CA ARG A 62 16.34 1.65 15.58
C ARG A 62 16.37 0.68 14.39
N GLU A 63 15.26 0.07 14.06
CA GLU A 63 15.06 -0.66 12.81
C GLU A 63 14.17 0.12 11.86
N LEU A 64 14.46 -0.02 10.58
CA LEU A 64 13.63 0.46 9.49
C LEU A 64 12.94 -0.73 8.85
N SER A 65 11.62 -0.66 8.78
CA SER A 65 10.81 -1.62 8.03
C SER A 65 10.32 -0.98 6.75
N PHE A 66 10.39 -1.72 5.67
CA PHE A 66 9.93 -1.28 4.35
C PHE A 66 8.95 -2.28 3.77
N VAL A 67 7.97 -1.76 3.05
CA VAL A 67 7.10 -2.53 2.16
C VAL A 67 7.21 -1.92 0.77
N PHE A 68 7.64 -2.73 -0.19
CA PHE A 68 7.72 -2.36 -1.60
C PHE A 68 6.70 -3.19 -2.37
N CYS A 69 5.87 -2.54 -3.21
CA CYS A 69 5.13 -3.24 -4.25
C CYS A 69 5.76 -2.90 -5.60
N LEU A 70 6.21 -3.90 -6.32
CA LEU A 70 6.94 -3.78 -7.57
C LEU A 70 6.30 -4.69 -8.62
N PRO A 71 6.38 -4.37 -9.91
CA PRO A 71 6.10 -5.35 -10.94
C PRO A 71 6.91 -6.62 -10.71
N GLU A 72 6.37 -7.79 -11.05
CA GLU A 72 6.98 -9.09 -10.72
C GLU A 72 8.47 -9.18 -11.07
N ARG A 73 8.82 -8.82 -12.31
CA ARG A 73 10.19 -8.92 -12.79
C ARG A 73 11.19 -8.14 -11.96
N GLU A 74 10.84 -6.91 -11.62
CA GLU A 74 11.64 -6.02 -10.79
C GLU A 74 11.70 -6.53 -9.36
N GLY A 75 10.59 -7.05 -8.85
CA GLY A 75 10.50 -7.65 -7.52
C GLY A 75 11.41 -8.85 -7.34
N VAL A 76 11.46 -9.76 -8.32
CA VAL A 76 12.36 -10.93 -8.31
C VAL A 76 13.83 -10.49 -8.29
N GLY A 77 14.22 -9.55 -9.14
CA GLY A 77 15.59 -9.04 -9.19
C GLY A 77 16.01 -8.34 -7.91
N PHE A 78 15.16 -7.49 -7.38
CA PHE A 78 15.41 -6.79 -6.13
C PHE A 78 15.52 -7.75 -4.94
N HIS A 79 14.61 -8.72 -4.83
CA HIS A 79 14.65 -9.74 -3.78
C HIS A 79 15.95 -10.55 -3.83
N ALA A 80 16.36 -11.01 -5.00
CA ALA A 80 17.62 -11.74 -5.17
C ALA A 80 18.85 -10.92 -4.75
N SER A 81 18.87 -9.63 -5.02
CA SER A 81 19.94 -8.75 -4.57
C SER A 81 19.96 -8.55 -3.04
N LEU A 82 18.80 -8.47 -2.41
CA LEU A 82 18.72 -8.42 -0.94
C LEU A 82 19.29 -9.68 -0.28
N GLU A 83 18.98 -10.86 -0.83
CA GLU A 83 19.53 -12.13 -0.32
C GLU A 83 21.05 -12.20 -0.40
N GLN A 84 21.66 -11.66 -1.47
CA GLN A 84 23.11 -11.68 -1.67
C GLN A 84 23.86 -10.74 -0.73
N THR A 85 23.24 -9.67 -0.26
CA THR A 85 23.92 -8.64 0.53
C THR A 85 23.91 -8.92 2.03
N GLY A 86 22.98 -9.72 2.53
CA GLY A 86 22.79 -9.98 3.95
C GLY A 86 22.43 -8.72 4.77
N ILE A 87 22.06 -7.62 4.13
CA ILE A 87 21.69 -6.36 4.80
C ILE A 87 20.40 -6.48 5.61
N PRO A 88 19.30 -7.07 5.07
CA PRO A 88 18.08 -7.21 5.84
C PRO A 88 18.24 -8.16 7.01
N THR A 89 17.77 -7.77 8.18
CA THR A 89 17.62 -8.67 9.34
C THR A 89 16.50 -9.68 9.11
N SER A 90 15.47 -9.26 8.37
CA SER A 90 14.39 -10.13 7.89
C SER A 90 13.87 -9.62 6.55
N HIS A 91 13.43 -10.53 5.69
CA HIS A 91 12.71 -10.17 4.48
C HIS A 91 11.68 -11.23 4.12
N ARG A 92 10.63 -10.81 3.42
CA ARG A 92 9.55 -11.66 2.93
C ARG A 92 9.17 -11.24 1.52
N TYR A 93 8.98 -12.22 0.65
CA TYR A 93 8.47 -12.04 -0.71
C TYR A 93 7.10 -12.68 -0.85
N ILE A 94 6.12 -11.93 -1.37
CA ILE A 94 4.76 -12.40 -1.62
C ILE A 94 4.39 -12.09 -3.06
N TYR A 95 3.94 -13.09 -3.79
CA TYR A 95 3.45 -12.96 -5.17
C TYR A 95 2.38 -14.03 -5.45
N PRO A 96 1.33 -13.74 -6.22
CA PRO A 96 0.97 -12.42 -6.72
C PRO A 96 0.15 -11.61 -5.71
N VAL A 97 0.40 -10.30 -5.68
CA VAL A 97 -0.43 -9.35 -4.96
C VAL A 97 -0.95 -8.27 -5.91
N GLY A 98 -1.97 -7.55 -5.47
CA GLY A 98 -2.45 -6.38 -6.18
C GLY A 98 -2.78 -5.24 -5.24
N ILE A 99 -2.88 -4.05 -5.80
CA ILE A 99 -3.25 -2.83 -5.09
C ILE A 99 -4.63 -2.39 -5.56
N ILE A 100 -5.51 -2.06 -4.60
CA ILE A 100 -6.66 -1.19 -4.83
C ILE A 100 -6.37 0.13 -4.16
N PHE A 101 -6.52 1.22 -4.89
CA PHE A 101 -6.42 2.54 -4.31
C PHE A 101 -7.56 3.44 -4.79
N PHE A 102 -7.92 4.38 -3.94
CA PHE A 102 -9.02 5.30 -4.19
C PHE A 102 -8.82 6.59 -3.42
N HIS A 103 -9.46 7.62 -3.92
CA HIS A 103 -9.49 8.94 -3.30
C HIS A 103 -10.86 9.56 -3.52
N GLY A 104 -11.15 10.63 -2.80
CA GLY A 104 -12.44 11.28 -2.92
C GLY A 104 -12.41 12.72 -2.41
N PRO A 105 -13.52 13.44 -2.58
CA PRO A 105 -13.64 14.77 -2.03
C PRO A 105 -13.51 14.71 -0.51
N HIS A 106 -12.77 15.65 0.05
CA HIS A 106 -12.60 15.81 1.50
C HIS A 106 -11.86 14.67 2.23
N PHE A 107 -11.15 13.78 1.52
CA PHE A 107 -10.39 12.70 2.17
C PHE A 107 -9.29 13.21 3.13
N GLY A 108 -8.82 14.45 2.92
CA GLY A 108 -7.82 15.05 3.79
C GLY A 108 -8.36 15.57 5.13
N ASP A 109 -9.67 15.79 5.23
CA ASP A 109 -10.31 16.43 6.39
C ASP A 109 -11.55 15.67 6.91
N ARG A 110 -11.93 14.55 6.29
CA ARG A 110 -13.05 13.70 6.70
C ARG A 110 -12.60 12.52 7.55
N TYR A 111 -13.25 12.32 8.68
CA TYR A 111 -13.02 11.17 9.56
C TYR A 111 -13.79 9.92 9.10
N GLY A 112 -13.32 8.75 9.54
CA GLY A 112 -14.03 7.48 9.37
C GLY A 112 -13.75 6.75 8.05
N ILE A 113 -12.95 7.29 7.12
CA ILE A 113 -12.67 6.65 5.83
C ILE A 113 -11.95 5.32 6.02
N VAL A 114 -10.90 5.30 6.84
CA VAL A 114 -10.10 4.09 7.11
C VAL A 114 -10.94 3.05 7.86
N GLU A 115 -11.72 3.48 8.83
CA GLU A 115 -12.61 2.61 9.59
C GLU A 115 -13.66 1.96 8.69
N ALA A 116 -14.34 2.73 7.85
CA ALA A 116 -15.32 2.22 6.89
C ALA A 116 -14.67 1.23 5.91
N THR A 117 -13.45 1.54 5.43
CA THR A 117 -12.68 0.69 4.51
C THR A 117 -12.33 -0.64 5.15
N PHE A 118 -11.69 -0.62 6.32
CA PHE A 118 -11.22 -1.83 6.99
C PHE A 118 -12.39 -2.69 7.50
N SER A 119 -13.45 -2.06 7.99
CA SER A 119 -14.66 -2.78 8.39
C SER A 119 -15.30 -3.51 7.21
N ALA A 120 -15.37 -2.89 6.04
CA ALA A 120 -15.93 -3.50 4.84
C ALA A 120 -15.10 -4.70 4.38
N ILE A 121 -13.79 -4.55 4.26
CA ILE A 121 -12.86 -5.61 3.86
C ILE A 121 -12.88 -6.78 4.86
N SER A 122 -12.80 -6.47 6.15
CA SER A 122 -12.76 -7.48 7.21
C SER A 122 -14.06 -8.30 7.32
N LYS A 123 -15.23 -7.67 7.17
CA LYS A 123 -16.54 -8.34 7.20
C LYS A 123 -16.67 -9.43 6.14
N GLU A 124 -16.05 -9.23 5.00
CA GLU A 124 -16.03 -10.20 3.91
C GLU A 124 -14.90 -11.25 4.06
N GLY A 125 -14.12 -11.19 5.13
CA GLY A 125 -13.01 -12.10 5.36
C GLY A 125 -11.85 -11.93 4.37
N ILE A 126 -11.73 -10.78 3.74
CA ILE A 126 -10.61 -10.46 2.84
C ILE A 126 -9.41 -10.10 3.68
N GLN A 127 -8.28 -10.77 3.42
CA GLN A 127 -7.05 -10.51 4.17
C GLN A 127 -6.32 -9.30 3.60
N LEU A 128 -6.19 -8.27 4.42
CA LEU A 128 -5.35 -7.12 4.13
C LEU A 128 -3.88 -7.47 4.43
N ILE A 129 -3.02 -7.40 3.41
CA ILE A 129 -1.58 -7.70 3.55
C ILE A 129 -0.84 -6.46 4.06
N ALA A 130 -1.10 -5.32 3.43
CA ALA A 130 -0.58 -4.03 3.86
C ALA A 130 -1.54 -2.91 3.45
N SER A 131 -1.40 -1.75 4.05
CA SER A 131 -2.18 -0.56 3.69
C SER A 131 -1.38 0.70 3.94
N GLY A 132 -1.76 1.76 3.27
CA GLY A 132 -1.18 3.08 3.49
C GLY A 132 -2.14 4.19 3.08
N CYS A 133 -1.93 5.37 3.67
CA CYS A 133 -2.62 6.58 3.28
C CYS A 133 -1.59 7.61 2.87
N ALA A 134 -1.78 8.20 1.70
CA ALA A 134 -0.92 9.28 1.22
C ALA A 134 -1.80 10.45 0.79
N SER A 135 -1.69 11.57 1.48
CA SER A 135 -2.50 12.77 1.26
C SER A 135 -4.01 12.44 1.33
N SER A 136 -4.67 12.38 0.19
CA SER A 136 -6.12 12.13 0.06
C SER A 136 -6.44 10.75 -0.52
N SER A 137 -5.49 9.83 -0.54
CA SER A 137 -5.67 8.49 -1.13
C SER A 137 -5.46 7.40 -0.11
N VAL A 138 -6.23 6.32 -0.23
CA VAL A 138 -6.11 5.10 0.56
C VAL A 138 -5.63 3.99 -0.38
N TYR A 139 -4.63 3.24 0.05
CA TYR A 139 -4.04 2.11 -0.66
C TYR A 139 -4.26 0.84 0.16
N LEU A 140 -4.73 -0.21 -0.49
CA LEU A 140 -4.93 -1.54 0.08
C LEU A 140 -4.14 -2.54 -0.76
N ILE A 141 -3.29 -3.31 -0.12
CA ILE A 141 -2.52 -4.38 -0.75
C ILE A 141 -3.13 -5.71 -0.32
N LEU A 142 -3.55 -6.49 -1.28
CA LEU A 142 -4.31 -7.72 -1.11
C LEU A 142 -3.70 -8.85 -1.95
N ALA A 143 -4.10 -10.08 -1.68
CA ALA A 143 -3.85 -11.16 -2.63
C ALA A 143 -4.53 -10.83 -3.97
N GLN A 144 -3.88 -11.18 -5.07
CA GLN A 144 -4.38 -10.91 -6.42
C GLN A 144 -5.82 -11.38 -6.62
N ASP A 145 -6.16 -12.58 -6.13
CA ASP A 145 -7.47 -13.20 -6.30
C ASP A 145 -8.58 -12.49 -5.53
N ASP A 146 -8.23 -11.67 -4.54
CA ASP A 146 -9.20 -10.93 -3.74
C ASP A 146 -9.55 -9.53 -4.33
N LEU A 147 -8.87 -9.09 -5.40
CA LEU A 147 -9.06 -7.73 -5.94
C LEU A 147 -10.49 -7.45 -6.40
N ASP A 148 -11.09 -8.37 -7.17
CA ASP A 148 -12.45 -8.19 -7.69
C ASP A 148 -13.47 -8.12 -6.55
N ARG A 149 -13.34 -9.00 -5.58
CA ARG A 149 -14.21 -9.07 -4.42
C ARG A 149 -14.06 -7.84 -3.53
N ALA A 150 -12.83 -7.36 -3.34
CA ALA A 150 -12.57 -6.16 -2.56
C ALA A 150 -13.16 -4.92 -3.23
N GLU A 151 -13.02 -4.76 -4.55
CA GLU A 151 -13.63 -3.65 -5.28
C GLU A 151 -15.14 -3.66 -5.19
N GLU A 152 -15.77 -4.83 -5.30
CA GLU A 152 -17.23 -4.97 -5.14
C GLU A 152 -17.70 -4.51 -3.76
N VAL A 153 -17.01 -4.91 -2.71
CA VAL A 153 -17.30 -4.53 -1.32
C VAL A 153 -17.13 -3.04 -1.10
N LEU A 154 -16.06 -2.47 -1.60
CA LEU A 154 -15.78 -1.04 -1.49
C LEU A 154 -16.82 -0.21 -2.28
N THR A 155 -17.23 -0.66 -3.46
CA THR A 155 -18.27 -0.01 -4.26
C THR A 155 -19.63 0.02 -3.55
N LYS A 156 -19.94 -1.02 -2.76
CA LYS A 156 -21.15 -1.03 -1.91
C LYS A 156 -21.03 -0.11 -0.69
N THR A 157 -19.82 0.08 -0.18
CA THR A 157 -19.56 0.88 1.03
C THR A 157 -19.51 2.37 0.75
N PHE A 158 -18.86 2.75 -0.35
CA PHE A 158 -18.70 4.13 -0.76
C PHE A 158 -19.68 4.52 -1.87
N GLU A 159 -19.91 5.82 -2.01
CA GLU A 159 -20.66 6.39 -3.13
C GLU A 159 -19.68 6.93 -4.18
N VAL A 160 -19.74 6.39 -5.39
CA VAL A 160 -18.92 6.92 -6.49
C VAL A 160 -19.54 8.22 -6.98
N ALA A 161 -18.81 9.32 -6.85
CA ALA A 161 -19.22 10.62 -7.36
C ALA A 161 -19.32 10.57 -8.90
N LYS A 162 -20.45 11.05 -9.40
CA LYS A 162 -20.71 11.15 -10.85
C LYS A 162 -20.03 12.39 -11.43
#